data_863364af821065f548af596f5a7e9ec9
#
_entry.id   863364af821065f548af596f5a7e9ec9
#
_cell.length_a   1.000
_cell.length_b   1.000
_cell.length_c   1.000
_cell.angle_alpha   90.00
_cell.angle_beta   90.00
_cell.angle_gamma   90.00
#
_symmetry.space_group_name_H-M   'P 1'
#
loop_
_entity.id
_entity.type
_entity.pdbx_description
1 polymer ?
#
loop_
_entity_poly.entity_id
_entity_poly.type
_entity_poly.pdbx_seq_one_letter_code
_entity_poly.pdbx_strand_id
1 'polypeptide(L)'
;SVLDVVRKEAEGCDCLQGFQLCHSLGGGTGSGMGTLLISKVREEYPDRIMETFSIIPSPKVSDTVVEPYNAVLSFHQLVENADECFLLDNEALYDICFRTLKLTTPTYGDLNHLVSAAMSGVTTCL
;
A
#
# COMPACT_ATOMS: atom_id res chain seq x y z
N SER A 1 -18.63 8.70 8.52
CA SER A 1 -17.90 7.55 8.00
C SER A 1 -16.55 7.98 7.42
N VAL A 2 -15.71 7.01 7.01
CA VAL A 2 -14.41 7.30 6.39
C VAL A 2 -14.57 8.06 5.08
N LEU A 3 -15.56 7.70 4.29
CA LEU A 3 -15.83 8.38 3.01
C LEU A 3 -16.22 9.85 3.20
N ASP A 4 -16.88 10.21 4.28
CA ASP A 4 -17.21 11.60 4.59
C ASP A 4 -15.94 12.42 4.80
N VAL A 5 -14.95 11.85 5.46
CA VAL A 5 -13.63 12.48 5.65
C VAL A 5 -12.92 12.65 4.32
N VAL A 6 -12.94 11.62 3.47
CA VAL A 6 -12.33 11.66 2.14
C VAL A 6 -12.99 12.76 1.28
N ARG A 7 -14.31 12.85 1.28
CA ARG A 7 -15.04 13.89 0.54
C ARG A 7 -14.67 15.29 1.02
N LYS A 8 -14.59 15.47 2.33
CA LYS A 8 -14.21 16.75 2.93
C LYS A 8 -12.81 17.19 2.50
N GLU A 9 -11.86 16.27 2.52
CA GLU A 9 -10.50 16.56 2.10
C GLU A 9 -10.42 16.83 0.58
N ALA A 10 -11.17 16.09 -0.22
CA ALA A 10 -11.23 16.29 -1.65
C ALA A 10 -11.84 17.63 -2.03
N GLU A 11 -12.85 18.10 -1.29
CA GLU A 11 -13.48 19.42 -1.50
C GLU A 11 -12.51 20.57 -1.25
N GLY A 12 -11.53 20.38 -0.36
CA GLY A 12 -10.49 21.37 -0.08
C GLY A 12 -9.43 21.49 -1.17
N CYS A 13 -9.45 20.63 -2.18
CA CYS A 13 -8.47 20.62 -3.25
C CYS A 13 -8.93 21.49 -4.43
N ASP A 14 -8.03 22.33 -4.96
CA ASP A 14 -8.32 23.11 -6.16
C ASP A 14 -8.34 22.20 -7.41
N CYS A 15 -7.44 21.22 -7.47
CA CYS A 15 -7.35 20.26 -8.56
C CYS A 15 -6.89 18.92 -8.02
N LEU A 16 -7.85 18.06 -7.66
CA LEU A 16 -7.54 16.72 -7.16
C LEU A 16 -6.94 15.87 -8.27
N GLN A 17 -5.73 15.40 -8.08
CA GLN A 17 -5.03 14.52 -9.03
C GLN A 17 -5.44 13.06 -8.87
N GLY A 18 -5.51 12.58 -7.64
CA GLY A 18 -5.84 11.21 -7.35
C GLY A 18 -5.68 10.87 -5.88
N PHE A 19 -5.66 9.57 -5.61
CA PHE A 19 -5.55 9.03 -4.25
C PHE A 19 -4.41 8.03 -4.17
N GLN A 20 -3.74 8.01 -3.03
CA GLN A 20 -2.66 7.10 -2.75
C GLN A 20 -2.99 6.35 -1.46
N LEU A 21 -3.05 5.03 -1.52
CA LEU A 21 -3.35 4.19 -0.38
C LEU A 21 -2.14 3.35 0.03
N CYS A 22 -1.75 3.47 1.29
CA CYS A 22 -0.68 2.66 1.88
C CYS A 22 -1.29 1.64 2.82
N HIS A 23 -1.09 0.36 2.56
CA HIS A 23 -1.68 -0.70 3.37
C HIS A 23 -0.88 -2.00 3.30
N SER A 24 -1.16 -2.90 4.22
CA SER A 24 -0.65 -4.27 4.23
C SER A 24 -1.72 -5.23 3.72
N LEU A 25 -1.31 -6.23 2.96
CA LEU A 25 -2.22 -7.26 2.43
C LEU A 25 -2.36 -8.49 3.32
N GLY A 26 -1.48 -8.63 4.31
CA GLY A 26 -1.52 -9.79 5.21
C GLY A 26 -2.55 -9.70 6.34
N GLY A 27 -2.86 -8.50 6.79
CA GLY A 27 -3.80 -8.27 7.89
C GLY A 27 -5.24 -8.18 7.44
N GLY A 28 -6.16 -8.10 8.39
CA GLY A 28 -7.59 -7.96 8.12
C GLY A 28 -8.00 -6.55 7.75
N THR A 29 -7.52 -5.56 8.48
CA THR A 29 -7.90 -4.15 8.30
C THR A 29 -7.32 -3.58 7.00
N GLY A 30 -6.02 -3.67 6.80
CA GLY A 30 -5.36 -3.14 5.60
C GLY A 30 -5.77 -3.85 4.33
N SER A 31 -6.00 -5.15 4.42
CA SER A 31 -6.45 -5.98 3.31
C SER A 31 -7.95 -5.78 3.01
N GLY A 32 -8.82 -6.06 4.00
CA GLY A 32 -10.27 -6.03 3.80
C GLY A 32 -10.83 -4.60 3.70
N MET A 33 -10.60 -3.79 4.72
CA MET A 33 -11.10 -2.42 4.73
C MET A 33 -10.40 -1.54 3.69
N GLY A 34 -9.11 -1.77 3.46
CA GLY A 34 -8.34 -1.03 2.46
C GLY A 34 -8.89 -1.25 1.05
N THR A 35 -9.14 -2.49 0.68
CA THR A 35 -9.70 -2.81 -0.65
C THR A 35 -11.14 -2.32 -0.81
N LEU A 36 -11.94 -2.37 0.26
CA LEU A 36 -13.28 -1.79 0.25
C LEU A 36 -13.24 -0.27 0.03
N LEU A 37 -12.32 0.42 0.69
CA LEU A 37 -12.15 1.86 0.50
C LEU A 37 -11.75 2.21 -0.94
N ILE A 38 -10.85 1.44 -1.53
CA ILE A 38 -10.46 1.62 -2.93
C ILE A 38 -11.68 1.52 -3.84
N SER A 39 -12.48 0.48 -3.65
CA SER A 39 -13.70 0.27 -4.42
C SER A 39 -14.68 1.44 -4.27
N LYS A 40 -14.91 1.90 -3.06
CA LYS A 40 -15.83 3.00 -2.76
C LYS A 40 -15.34 4.34 -3.28
N VAL A 41 -14.06 4.61 -3.16
CA VAL A 41 -13.46 5.83 -3.71
C VAL A 41 -13.51 5.80 -5.23
N ARG A 42 -13.27 4.65 -5.85
CA ARG A 42 -13.36 4.49 -7.29
C ARG A 42 -14.76 4.75 -7.83
N GLU A 43 -15.79 4.37 -7.09
CA GLU A 43 -17.19 4.67 -7.46
C GLU A 43 -17.49 6.15 -7.49
N GLU A 44 -16.92 6.91 -6.53
CA GLU A 44 -17.17 8.37 -6.45
C GLU A 44 -16.25 9.19 -7.35
N TYR A 45 -15.02 8.74 -7.56
CA TYR A 45 -14.01 9.46 -8.35
C TYR A 45 -13.44 8.55 -9.44
N PRO A 46 -14.24 8.12 -10.42
CA PRO A 46 -13.79 7.16 -11.43
C PRO A 46 -12.78 7.73 -12.43
N ASP A 47 -12.67 9.04 -12.52
CA ASP A 47 -11.77 9.77 -13.42
C ASP A 47 -10.44 10.16 -12.75
N ARG A 48 -10.26 9.83 -11.47
CA ARG A 48 -9.04 10.15 -10.71
C ARG A 48 -8.13 8.92 -10.60
N ILE A 49 -6.84 9.17 -10.53
CA ILE A 49 -5.83 8.10 -10.41
C ILE A 49 -5.92 7.47 -9.03
N MET A 50 -5.99 6.14 -9.00
CA MET A 50 -5.94 5.36 -7.76
C MET A 50 -4.64 4.56 -7.73
N GLU A 51 -3.75 4.94 -6.83
CA GLU A 51 -2.45 4.33 -6.65
C GLU A 51 -2.38 3.63 -5.30
N THR A 52 -1.78 2.44 -5.25
CA THR A 52 -1.60 1.72 -3.99
C THR A 52 -0.15 1.34 -3.77
N PHE A 53 0.28 1.44 -2.52
CA PHE A 53 1.55 0.88 -2.04
C PHE A 53 1.19 -0.24 -1.07
N SER A 54 1.34 -1.47 -1.53
CA SER A 54 0.88 -2.65 -0.82
C SER A 54 2.05 -3.48 -0.32
N ILE A 55 2.07 -3.74 0.98
CA ILE A 55 3.07 -4.59 1.61
C ILE A 55 2.56 -6.03 1.56
N ILE A 56 3.27 -6.89 0.83
CA ILE A 56 2.92 -8.31 0.75
C ILE A 56 3.45 -9.09 1.96
N PRO A 57 2.69 -10.10 2.42
CA PRO A 57 3.19 -10.96 3.50
C PRO A 57 4.37 -11.81 3.02
N SER A 58 5.37 -11.94 3.89
CA SER A 58 6.54 -12.78 3.63
C SER A 58 6.45 -14.05 4.48
N PRO A 59 6.78 -15.23 3.94
CA PRO A 59 6.80 -16.47 4.71
C PRO A 59 7.84 -16.49 5.83
N LYS A 60 8.86 -15.64 5.75
CA LYS A 60 9.93 -15.56 6.75
C LYS A 60 9.64 -14.59 7.91
N VAL A 61 8.73 -13.65 7.74
CA VAL A 61 8.51 -12.55 8.70
C VAL A 61 7.21 -12.69 9.47
N SER A 62 6.31 -13.59 9.08
CA SER A 62 5.02 -13.73 9.71
C SER A 62 4.69 -15.15 10.13
N ASP A 63 4.11 -15.28 11.34
CA ASP A 63 3.65 -16.53 11.90
C ASP A 63 2.16 -16.79 11.65
N THR A 64 1.45 -15.87 11.00
CA THR A 64 0.00 -15.97 10.79
C THR A 64 -0.31 -16.80 9.54
N VAL A 65 -1.06 -17.88 9.72
CA VAL A 65 -1.39 -18.86 8.66
C VAL A 65 -2.30 -18.27 7.58
N VAL A 66 -3.15 -17.31 7.95
CA VAL A 66 -4.19 -16.75 7.06
C VAL A 66 -3.71 -15.60 6.17
N GLU A 67 -2.48 -15.13 6.35
CA GLU A 67 -1.95 -14.01 5.56
C GLU A 67 -1.96 -14.24 4.05
N PRO A 68 -1.56 -15.42 3.52
CA PRO A 68 -1.63 -15.68 2.08
C PRO A 68 -3.06 -15.61 1.54
N TYR A 69 -4.03 -16.07 2.30
CA TYR A 69 -5.44 -15.99 1.91
C TYR A 69 -5.93 -14.57 1.81
N ASN A 70 -5.59 -13.74 2.80
CA ASN A 70 -5.94 -12.32 2.82
C ASN A 70 -5.31 -11.60 1.63
N ALA A 71 -4.05 -11.87 1.33
CA ALA A 71 -3.34 -11.28 0.20
C ALA A 71 -3.96 -11.64 -1.14
N VAL A 72 -4.27 -12.93 -1.36
CA VAL A 72 -4.85 -13.40 -2.62
C VAL A 72 -6.23 -12.78 -2.86
N LEU A 73 -7.07 -12.73 -1.84
CA LEU A 73 -8.39 -12.11 -1.94
C LEU A 73 -8.29 -10.60 -2.21
N SER A 74 -7.27 -9.95 -1.66
CA SER A 74 -7.03 -8.53 -1.89
C SER A 74 -6.55 -8.24 -3.29
N PHE A 75 -5.72 -9.10 -3.87
CA PHE A 75 -5.23 -8.93 -5.24
C PHE A 75 -6.36 -8.83 -6.24
N HIS A 76 -7.40 -9.63 -6.07
CA HIS A 76 -8.56 -9.60 -6.95
C HIS A 76 -9.21 -8.21 -6.97
N GLN A 77 -9.39 -7.61 -5.81
CA GLN A 77 -9.94 -6.26 -5.69
C GLN A 77 -9.00 -5.18 -6.23
N LEU A 78 -7.71 -5.33 -6.02
CA LEU A 78 -6.72 -4.38 -6.51
C LEU A 78 -6.62 -4.37 -8.04
N VAL A 79 -6.69 -5.54 -8.67
CA VAL A 79 -6.69 -5.65 -10.13
C VAL A 79 -7.88 -4.93 -10.75
N GLU A 80 -9.03 -4.99 -10.11
CA GLU A 80 -10.25 -4.37 -10.63
C GLU A 80 -10.30 -2.85 -10.40
N ASN A 81 -9.79 -2.37 -9.28
CA ASN A 81 -10.06 -1.01 -8.82
C ASN A 81 -8.85 -0.08 -8.76
N ALA A 82 -7.63 -0.58 -8.72
CA ALA A 82 -6.43 0.25 -8.68
C ALA A 82 -5.89 0.49 -10.09
N ASP A 83 -5.50 1.73 -10.37
CA ASP A 83 -4.83 2.06 -11.64
C ASP A 83 -3.36 1.63 -11.61
N GLU A 84 -2.70 1.86 -10.49
CA GLU A 84 -1.32 1.47 -10.28
C GLU A 84 -1.18 0.81 -8.91
N CYS A 85 -0.44 -0.28 -8.83
CA CYS A 85 -0.19 -0.99 -7.59
C CYS A 85 1.29 -1.32 -7.45
N PHE A 86 1.94 -0.73 -6.46
CA PHE A 86 3.33 -1.01 -6.13
C PHE A 86 3.38 -2.02 -5.00
N LEU A 87 3.99 -3.17 -5.27
CA LEU A 87 4.12 -4.24 -4.29
C LEU A 87 5.48 -4.16 -3.61
N LEU A 88 5.46 -4.15 -2.30
CA LEU A 88 6.65 -4.09 -1.46
C LEU A 88 6.72 -5.35 -0.60
N ASP A 89 7.87 -6.00 -0.60
CA ASP A 89 8.12 -7.20 0.19
C ASP A 89 9.11 -6.87 1.31
N ASN A 90 8.71 -7.10 2.55
CA ASN A 90 9.57 -6.90 3.71
C ASN A 90 10.83 -7.76 3.65
N GLU A 91 10.75 -8.98 3.12
CA GLU A 91 11.92 -9.83 2.96
C GLU A 91 12.96 -9.21 2.03
N ALA A 92 12.52 -8.68 0.90
CA ALA A 92 13.40 -7.98 -0.04
C ALA A 92 14.03 -6.74 0.60
N LEU A 93 13.26 -6.01 1.41
CA LEU A 93 13.76 -4.86 2.14
C LEU A 93 14.82 -5.25 3.19
N TYR A 94 14.61 -6.35 3.89
CA TYR A 94 15.61 -6.92 4.81
C TYR A 94 16.90 -7.28 4.07
N ASP A 95 16.78 -7.93 2.94
CA ASP A 95 17.94 -8.31 2.12
C ASP A 95 18.73 -7.08 1.66
N ILE A 96 18.04 -6.02 1.26
CA ILE A 96 18.69 -4.76 0.88
C ILE A 96 19.41 -4.14 2.06
N CYS A 97 18.78 -4.08 3.22
CA CYS A 97 19.41 -3.56 4.44
C CYS A 97 20.66 -4.35 4.82
N PHE A 98 20.59 -5.67 4.74
CA PHE A 98 21.70 -6.53 5.13
C PHE A 98 22.84 -6.53 4.11
N ARG A 99 22.54 -6.68 2.83
CA ARG A 99 23.53 -6.85 1.77
C ARG A 99 24.13 -5.56 1.25
N THR A 100 23.27 -4.57 1.02
CA THR A 100 23.67 -3.30 0.38
C THR A 100 24.05 -2.25 1.39
N LEU A 101 23.25 -2.05 2.42
CA LEU A 101 23.50 -1.07 3.46
C LEU A 101 24.35 -1.61 4.60
N LYS A 102 24.58 -2.92 4.63
CA LYS A 102 25.40 -3.63 5.63
C LYS A 102 24.97 -3.37 7.07
N LEU A 103 23.67 -3.24 7.29
CA LEU A 103 23.09 -3.12 8.62
C LEU A 103 23.00 -4.52 9.26
N THR A 104 23.54 -4.67 10.46
CA THR A 104 23.58 -5.96 11.14
C THR A 104 22.24 -6.36 11.76
N THR A 105 21.48 -5.36 12.23
CA THR A 105 20.15 -5.56 12.84
C THR A 105 19.18 -4.55 12.30
N PRO A 106 18.59 -4.78 11.10
CA PRO A 106 17.59 -3.87 10.54
C PRO A 106 16.33 -3.84 11.41
N THR A 107 15.80 -2.64 11.64
CA THR A 107 14.56 -2.43 12.38
C THR A 107 13.43 -2.08 11.40
N TYR A 108 12.19 -2.06 11.88
CA TYR A 108 11.07 -1.56 11.08
C TYR A 108 11.27 -0.11 10.64
N GLY A 109 11.95 0.70 11.46
CA GLY A 109 12.31 2.07 11.09
C GLY A 109 13.20 2.12 9.85
N ASP A 110 14.17 1.21 9.73
CA ASP A 110 15.05 1.11 8.57
C ASP A 110 14.27 0.67 7.33
N LEU A 111 13.38 -0.31 7.47
CA LEU A 111 12.51 -0.77 6.40
C LEU A 111 11.58 0.35 5.92
N ASN A 112 10.99 1.09 6.84
CA ASN A 112 10.11 2.22 6.53
C ASN A 112 10.86 3.33 5.80
N HIS A 113 12.11 3.56 6.13
CA HIS A 113 12.95 4.53 5.43
C HIS A 113 13.16 4.15 3.96
N LEU A 114 13.43 2.87 3.68
CA LEU A 114 13.55 2.38 2.31
C LEU A 114 12.23 2.50 1.54
N VAL A 115 11.13 2.14 2.17
CA VAL A 115 9.79 2.29 1.58
C VAL A 115 9.51 3.75 1.25
N SER A 116 9.81 4.66 2.16
CA SER A 116 9.63 6.10 1.95
C SER A 116 10.45 6.62 0.78
N ALA A 117 11.69 6.16 0.64
CA ALA A 117 12.55 6.53 -0.48
C ALA A 117 11.98 6.04 -1.82
N ALA A 118 11.48 4.80 -1.86
CA ALA A 118 10.84 4.23 -3.05
C ALA A 118 9.57 5.01 -3.43
N MET A 119 8.71 5.30 -2.46
CA MET A 119 7.49 6.07 -2.67
C MET A 119 7.80 7.47 -3.18
N SER A 120 8.78 8.14 -2.59
CA SER A 120 9.20 9.47 -3.03
C SER A 120 9.72 9.46 -4.47
N GLY A 121 10.52 8.46 -4.82
CA GLY A 121 11.06 8.32 -6.17
C GLY A 121 9.99 8.10 -7.22
N VAL A 122 9.00 7.27 -6.90
CA VAL A 122 7.88 6.95 -7.81
C VAL A 122 6.96 8.16 -7.97
N THR A 123 6.59 8.82 -6.89
CA THR A 123 5.64 9.95 -6.93
C THR A 123 6.23 11.21 -7.55
N THR A 124 7.55 11.36 -7.57
CA THR A 124 8.21 12.51 -8.18
C THR A 124 8.03 12.57 -9.69
N CYS A 125 7.88 11.41 -10.34
CA CYS A 125 7.80 11.28 -11.80
C CYS A 125 6.37 11.04 -12.33
N LEU A 126 5.41 10.92 -11.45
CA LEU A 126 4.01 10.62 -11.83
C LEU A 126 3.11 11.85 -11.79
#